data_d6aca26c52809d8303bde1145c0546a3
#
_entry.id   d6aca26c52809d8303bde1145c0546a3
#
_cell.length_a   1.000
_cell.length_b   1.000
_cell.length_c   1.000
_cell.angle_alpha   90.00
_cell.angle_beta   90.00
_cell.angle_gamma   90.00
#
_symmetry.space_group_name_H-M   'P 1'
#
loop_
_entity.id
_entity.type
_entity.pdbx_description
1 polymer ?
#
loop_
_entity_poly.entity_id
_entity_poly.type
_entity_poly.pdbx_seq_one_letter_code
_entity_poly.pdbx_strand_id
1 'polypeptide(L)'
;MNKSMPAHLCEWAFLVCFCHFGHCAGVSFSTFPLMIHDTLFDPIRKKEVPATPEEHIRQATIRYLLDVVNVPEHLIAVEFPLSSVDSKTADRVDILVHNFRAGAPLEKPWLLVECKAPGEYTWPVLQQQLNKYLQILTPNYVMLALGDCVRYFELDSATRKFKKIEQLPMFDAK
;
A
#
# COMPACT_ATOMS: atom_id res chain seq x y z
N MET A 1 -8.41 32.44 5.06
CA MET A 1 -7.95 32.03 6.39
C MET A 1 -7.30 30.65 6.24
N ASN A 2 -5.96 30.67 6.18
CA ASN A 2 -5.12 29.46 6.00
C ASN A 2 -5.05 28.70 7.34
N LYS A 3 -5.62 27.50 7.40
CA LYS A 3 -5.34 26.57 8.50
C LYS A 3 -4.14 25.71 8.09
N SER A 4 -2.98 26.04 8.65
CA SER A 4 -1.78 25.23 8.64
C SER A 4 -2.07 23.87 9.28
N MET A 5 -1.79 22.78 8.57
CA MET A 5 -1.79 21.41 9.10
C MET A 5 -0.72 21.27 10.19
N PRO A 6 -1.00 20.56 11.29
CA PRO A 6 -0.01 20.32 12.33
C PRO A 6 1.09 19.37 11.87
N ALA A 7 2.31 19.71 12.27
CA ALA A 7 3.59 19.07 11.90
C ALA A 7 3.83 17.65 12.44
N HIS A 8 2.80 16.94 12.90
CA HIS A 8 2.95 15.63 13.54
C HIS A 8 2.86 14.40 12.61
N LEU A 9 2.69 14.59 11.31
CA LEU A 9 2.57 13.49 10.34
C LEU A 9 3.89 13.03 9.72
N CYS A 10 5.03 13.63 10.12
CA CYS A 10 6.36 13.23 9.65
C CYS A 10 7.09 12.20 10.53
N GLU A 11 6.54 11.79 11.68
CA GLU A 11 7.27 10.94 12.64
C GLU A 11 7.19 9.44 12.36
N TRP A 12 6.41 8.99 11.40
CA TRP A 12 6.29 7.57 11.08
C TRP A 12 7.32 7.01 10.09
N ALA A 13 8.15 7.89 9.52
CA ALA A 13 9.19 7.51 8.57
C ALA A 13 10.58 7.30 9.19
N PHE A 14 10.75 7.45 10.53
CA PHE A 14 12.07 7.54 11.17
C PHE A 14 12.40 6.45 12.19
N LEU A 15 11.87 5.24 12.04
CA LEU A 15 12.29 4.14 12.92
C LEU A 15 13.10 3.05 12.22
N VAL A 16 13.80 3.40 11.15
CA VAL A 16 14.86 2.54 10.59
C VAL A 16 15.99 3.46 10.13
N CYS A 17 16.82 3.95 11.04
CA CYS A 17 18.22 4.22 10.72
C CYS A 17 19.07 4.64 11.93
N PHE A 18 20.26 4.02 12.02
CA PHE A 18 21.50 4.48 12.65
C PHE A 18 21.70 4.32 14.16
N CYS A 19 22.24 3.16 14.51
CA CYS A 19 23.30 3.11 15.51
C CYS A 19 24.65 3.12 14.82
N HIS A 20 25.32 4.28 14.77
CA HIS A 20 26.76 4.37 14.53
C HIS A 20 27.43 5.09 15.71
N PHE A 21 28.29 4.32 16.39
CA PHE A 21 29.44 4.72 17.21
C PHE A 21 29.27 5.64 18.44
N GLY A 22 29.51 5.04 19.59
CA GLY A 22 29.95 5.74 20.81
C GLY A 22 30.27 4.77 21.93
N HIS A 23 31.53 4.48 22.15
CA HIS A 23 32.05 3.71 23.29
C HIS A 23 31.58 4.32 24.62
N CYS A 24 30.85 3.58 25.42
CA CYS A 24 30.73 3.78 26.86
C CYS A 24 30.74 2.42 27.58
N ALA A 25 31.72 2.33 28.47
CA ALA A 25 32.04 1.15 29.24
C ALA A 25 30.94 0.78 30.26
N GLY A 26 30.65 -0.49 30.38
CA GLY A 26 30.25 -1.15 31.64
C GLY A 26 28.80 -1.01 32.08
N VAL A 27 27.84 -1.47 31.28
CA VAL A 27 26.56 -1.93 31.82
C VAL A 27 26.26 -3.30 31.20
N SER A 28 26.23 -4.34 32.03
CA SER A 28 25.78 -5.67 31.64
C SER A 28 24.30 -5.60 31.30
N PHE A 29 24.00 -5.35 30.06
CA PHE A 29 22.65 -5.58 29.53
C PHE A 29 22.45 -7.09 29.45
N SER A 30 21.61 -7.61 30.35
CA SER A 30 21.01 -8.93 30.13
C SER A 30 20.35 -8.86 28.74
N THR A 31 20.88 -9.64 27.83
CA THR A 31 20.33 -9.84 26.49
C THR A 31 18.94 -10.48 26.64
N PHE A 32 17.92 -9.64 26.77
CA PHE A 32 16.60 -10.06 26.37
C PHE A 32 16.68 -10.32 24.86
N PRO A 33 16.41 -11.54 24.38
CA PRO A 33 16.29 -11.75 22.95
C PRO A 33 15.15 -10.83 22.47
N LEU A 34 15.49 -9.82 21.65
CA LEU A 34 14.50 -9.14 20.84
C LEU A 34 13.81 -10.28 20.06
N MET A 35 12.58 -10.61 20.45
CA MET A 35 11.73 -11.47 19.65
C MET A 35 11.50 -10.72 18.34
N ILE A 36 12.34 -11.01 17.35
CA ILE A 36 12.04 -10.63 15.96
C ILE A 36 10.82 -11.48 15.64
N HIS A 37 9.64 -10.86 15.61
CA HIS A 37 8.45 -11.52 15.14
C HIS A 37 8.66 -11.77 13.64
N ASP A 38 8.87 -13.02 13.27
CA ASP A 38 8.97 -13.45 11.87
C ASP A 38 7.62 -13.31 11.13
N THR A 39 6.59 -12.81 11.81
CA THR A 39 5.23 -12.63 11.29
C THR A 39 4.66 -11.25 11.63
N LEU A 40 3.71 -10.79 10.79
CA LEU A 40 2.90 -9.60 10.96
C LEU A 40 1.43 -10.01 10.97
N PHE A 41 0.63 -9.39 11.83
CA PHE A 41 -0.82 -9.58 11.79
C PHE A 41 -1.43 -8.73 10.66
N ASP A 42 -2.12 -9.40 9.73
CA ASP A 42 -2.88 -8.74 8.67
C ASP A 42 -4.32 -8.50 9.15
N PRO A 43 -4.75 -7.24 9.32
CA PRO A 43 -6.08 -6.93 9.82
C PRO A 43 -7.19 -7.26 8.83
N ILE A 44 -6.90 -7.29 7.53
CA ILE A 44 -7.89 -7.59 6.48
C ILE A 44 -8.07 -9.11 6.36
N ARG A 45 -6.95 -9.85 6.25
CA ARG A 45 -6.97 -11.32 6.14
C ARG A 45 -7.20 -12.03 7.48
N LYS A 46 -7.17 -11.29 8.61
CA LYS A 46 -7.33 -11.78 10.00
C LYS A 46 -6.40 -12.95 10.34
N LYS A 47 -5.14 -12.88 9.92
CA LYS A 47 -4.14 -13.92 10.14
C LYS A 47 -2.73 -13.35 10.23
N GLU A 48 -1.83 -14.15 10.82
CA GLU A 48 -0.39 -13.92 10.76
C GLU A 48 0.15 -14.22 9.36
N VAL A 49 1.04 -13.36 8.89
CA VAL A 49 1.71 -13.48 7.59
C VAL A 49 3.22 -13.32 7.78
N PRO A 50 4.07 -13.91 6.92
CA PRO A 50 5.52 -13.75 7.01
C PRO A 50 5.92 -12.26 6.93
N ALA A 51 6.82 -11.82 7.82
CA ALA A 51 7.30 -10.45 7.88
C ALA A 51 8.36 -10.15 6.79
N THR A 52 8.00 -10.31 5.53
CA THR A 52 8.88 -9.95 4.41
C THR A 52 8.97 -8.42 4.25
N PRO A 53 10.04 -7.89 3.62
CA PRO A 53 10.14 -6.45 3.35
C PRO A 53 8.93 -5.89 2.58
N GLU A 54 8.43 -6.61 1.58
CA GLU A 54 7.24 -6.22 0.82
C GLU A 54 5.97 -6.26 1.70
N GLU A 55 5.84 -7.27 2.58
CA GLU A 55 4.70 -7.37 3.49
C GLU A 55 4.66 -6.22 4.50
N HIS A 56 5.82 -5.73 4.98
CA HIS A 56 5.87 -4.52 5.81
C HIS A 56 5.28 -3.30 5.09
N ILE A 57 5.61 -3.13 3.80
CA ILE A 57 5.04 -2.05 2.98
C ILE A 57 3.54 -2.24 2.80
N ARG A 58 3.10 -3.47 2.53
CA ARG A 58 1.68 -3.80 2.37
C ARG A 58 0.89 -3.50 3.64
N GLN A 59 1.39 -3.91 4.80
CA GLN A 59 0.72 -3.66 6.08
C GLN A 59 0.70 -2.17 6.46
N ALA A 60 1.77 -1.42 6.20
CA ALA A 60 1.79 0.03 6.38
C ALA A 60 0.77 0.72 5.46
N THR A 61 0.65 0.25 4.21
CA THR A 61 -0.33 0.77 3.26
C THR A 61 -1.77 0.47 3.67
N ILE A 62 -2.05 -0.74 4.17
CA ILE A 62 -3.39 -1.09 4.70
C ILE A 62 -3.78 -0.13 5.83
N ARG A 63 -2.87 0.12 6.80
CA ARG A 63 -3.13 1.07 7.89
C ARG A 63 -3.38 2.48 7.38
N TYR A 64 -2.59 2.95 6.42
CA TYR A 64 -2.81 4.26 5.79
C TYR A 64 -4.20 4.35 5.15
N LEU A 65 -4.64 3.31 4.45
CA LEU A 65 -5.97 3.29 3.84
C LEU A 65 -7.09 3.32 4.89
N LEU A 66 -6.94 2.57 5.99
CA LEU A 66 -7.93 2.53 7.08
C LEU A 66 -7.96 3.85 7.87
N ASP A 67 -6.80 4.32 8.35
CA ASP A 67 -6.70 5.36 9.37
C ASP A 67 -6.68 6.78 8.78
N VAL A 68 -6.14 6.94 7.57
CA VAL A 68 -5.94 8.26 6.93
C VAL A 68 -6.94 8.50 5.81
N VAL A 69 -7.09 7.53 4.91
CA VAL A 69 -8.00 7.66 3.76
C VAL A 69 -9.45 7.34 4.14
N ASN A 70 -9.67 6.68 5.29
CA ASN A 70 -10.96 6.22 5.82
C ASN A 70 -11.68 5.22 4.90
N VAL A 71 -10.92 4.31 4.30
CA VAL A 71 -11.52 3.22 3.51
C VAL A 71 -12.15 2.21 4.47
N PRO A 72 -13.41 1.83 4.31
CA PRO A 72 -14.04 0.76 5.09
C PRO A 72 -13.31 -0.57 4.89
N GLU A 73 -13.00 -1.27 5.98
CA GLU A 73 -12.25 -2.53 5.98
C GLU A 73 -12.81 -3.56 4.97
N HIS A 74 -14.12 -3.71 4.91
CA HIS A 74 -14.80 -4.69 4.05
C HIS A 74 -14.68 -4.41 2.55
N LEU A 75 -14.20 -3.23 2.16
CA LEU A 75 -13.93 -2.87 0.76
C LEU A 75 -12.49 -3.14 0.35
N ILE A 76 -11.60 -3.46 1.29
CA ILE A 76 -10.20 -3.75 1.02
C ILE A 76 -10.05 -5.25 0.77
N ALA A 77 -9.49 -5.62 -0.37
CA ALA A 77 -9.06 -6.97 -0.69
C ALA A 77 -7.53 -7.00 -0.81
N VAL A 78 -6.89 -7.95 -0.12
CA VAL A 78 -5.44 -8.16 -0.14
C VAL A 78 -5.11 -9.38 -0.98
N GLU A 79 -4.06 -9.29 -1.80
CA GLU A 79 -3.67 -10.33 -2.76
C GLU A 79 -4.84 -10.76 -3.66
N PHE A 80 -5.55 -9.76 -4.20
CA PHE A 80 -6.75 -9.97 -5.00
C PHE A 80 -6.42 -10.72 -6.30
N PRO A 81 -6.98 -11.93 -6.52
CA PRO A 81 -6.70 -12.71 -7.71
C PRO A 81 -7.43 -12.12 -8.92
N LEU A 82 -6.71 -11.72 -9.95
CA LEU A 82 -7.29 -11.21 -11.18
C LEU A 82 -8.10 -12.27 -11.95
N SER A 83 -7.89 -13.55 -11.65
CA SER A 83 -8.72 -14.65 -12.17
C SER A 83 -10.20 -14.55 -11.78
N SER A 84 -10.54 -13.76 -10.75
CA SER A 84 -11.93 -13.46 -10.38
C SER A 84 -12.63 -12.54 -11.39
N VAL A 85 -11.86 -11.85 -12.24
CA VAL A 85 -12.35 -10.94 -13.29
C VAL A 85 -12.07 -11.52 -14.67
N ASP A 86 -10.87 -12.01 -14.91
CA ASP A 86 -10.46 -12.69 -16.15
C ASP A 86 -9.78 -14.04 -15.82
N SER A 87 -10.46 -15.13 -16.08
CA SER A 87 -9.99 -16.49 -15.79
C SER A 87 -8.70 -16.89 -16.53
N LYS A 88 -8.22 -16.09 -17.47
CA LYS A 88 -7.01 -16.38 -18.25
C LYS A 88 -5.72 -15.94 -17.56
N THR A 89 -5.80 -15.24 -16.44
CA THR A 89 -4.63 -14.76 -15.69
C THR A 89 -4.52 -15.43 -14.33
N ALA A 90 -3.28 -15.67 -13.89
CA ALA A 90 -2.96 -16.07 -12.52
C ALA A 90 -2.37 -14.91 -11.69
N ASP A 91 -2.31 -13.71 -12.26
CA ASP A 91 -1.75 -12.53 -11.58
C ASP A 91 -2.62 -12.10 -10.39
N ARG A 92 -2.02 -11.45 -9.41
CA ARG A 92 -2.68 -10.90 -8.22
C ARG A 92 -2.28 -9.45 -8.03
N VAL A 93 -3.23 -8.65 -7.57
CA VAL A 93 -3.01 -7.27 -7.14
C VAL A 93 -2.77 -7.26 -5.64
N ASP A 94 -1.77 -6.55 -5.16
CA ASP A 94 -1.40 -6.52 -3.75
C ASP A 94 -2.53 -6.05 -2.86
N ILE A 95 -3.13 -4.88 -3.19
CA ILE A 95 -4.30 -4.36 -2.50
C ILE A 95 -5.27 -3.79 -3.54
N LEU A 96 -6.53 -4.20 -3.46
CA LEU A 96 -7.61 -3.65 -4.24
C LEU A 96 -8.65 -3.04 -3.29
N VAL A 97 -9.10 -1.83 -3.57
CA VAL A 97 -10.24 -1.23 -2.88
C VAL A 97 -11.42 -1.24 -3.84
N HIS A 98 -12.46 -2.00 -3.48
CA HIS A 98 -13.67 -2.10 -4.29
C HIS A 98 -14.39 -0.75 -4.38
N ASN A 99 -15.14 -0.57 -5.46
CA ASN A 99 -15.98 0.62 -5.58
C ASN A 99 -17.17 0.48 -4.61
N PHE A 100 -17.43 1.56 -3.86
CA PHE A 100 -18.52 1.59 -2.88
C PHE A 100 -19.92 1.51 -3.52
N ARG A 101 -20.07 1.96 -4.76
CA ARG A 101 -21.39 2.05 -5.40
C ARG A 101 -21.99 0.66 -5.62
N ALA A 102 -23.21 0.44 -5.13
CA ALA A 102 -23.95 -0.79 -5.36
C ALA A 102 -24.06 -1.05 -6.87
N GLY A 103 -23.72 -2.27 -7.29
CA GLY A 103 -23.71 -2.67 -8.69
C GLY A 103 -22.49 -2.21 -9.49
N ALA A 104 -21.47 -1.61 -8.85
CA ALA A 104 -20.21 -1.36 -9.53
C ALA A 104 -19.53 -2.69 -9.92
N PRO A 105 -19.12 -2.85 -11.19
CA PRO A 105 -18.46 -4.07 -11.61
C PRO A 105 -17.07 -4.21 -11.00
N LEU A 106 -16.60 -5.45 -10.80
CA LEU A 106 -15.28 -5.74 -10.22
C LEU A 106 -14.13 -5.15 -11.04
N GLU A 107 -14.33 -4.97 -12.34
CA GLU A 107 -13.34 -4.36 -13.25
C GLU A 107 -13.11 -2.87 -13.00
N LYS A 108 -13.95 -2.23 -12.18
CA LYS A 108 -13.88 -0.79 -11.87
C LYS A 108 -13.69 -0.56 -10.37
N PRO A 109 -12.57 -0.99 -9.78
CA PRO A 109 -12.30 -0.70 -8.37
C PRO A 109 -12.06 0.80 -8.14
N TRP A 110 -12.20 1.24 -6.89
CA TRP A 110 -11.85 2.60 -6.51
C TRP A 110 -10.35 2.82 -6.57
N LEU A 111 -9.54 1.88 -6.02
CA LEU A 111 -8.09 1.97 -5.97
C LEU A 111 -7.44 0.62 -6.28
N LEU A 112 -6.35 0.67 -7.02
CA LEU A 112 -5.38 -0.41 -7.20
C LEU A 112 -4.06 0.00 -6.56
N VAL A 113 -3.48 -0.86 -5.72
CA VAL A 113 -2.16 -0.65 -5.11
C VAL A 113 -1.20 -1.75 -5.51
N GLU A 114 0.02 -1.36 -5.85
CA GLU A 114 1.17 -2.23 -6.00
C GLU A 114 2.22 -1.87 -4.94
N CYS A 115 2.70 -2.87 -4.20
CA CYS A 115 3.69 -2.73 -3.14
C CYS A 115 5.02 -3.32 -3.60
N LYS A 116 6.13 -2.64 -3.32
CA LYS A 116 7.49 -3.13 -3.56
C LYS A 116 8.42 -2.70 -2.44
N ALA A 117 9.26 -3.60 -1.98
CA ALA A 117 10.33 -3.24 -1.09
C ALA A 117 11.39 -2.38 -1.80
N PRO A 118 12.13 -1.53 -1.06
CA PRO A 118 13.18 -0.70 -1.64
C PRO A 118 14.23 -1.54 -2.36
N GLY A 119 14.54 -1.18 -3.61
CA GLY A 119 15.55 -1.87 -4.42
C GLY A 119 15.07 -3.19 -5.07
N GLU A 120 13.86 -3.65 -4.81
CA GLU A 120 13.32 -4.91 -5.37
C GLU A 120 12.55 -4.69 -6.67
N TYR A 121 12.61 -3.52 -7.28
CA TYR A 121 11.92 -3.22 -8.53
C TYR A 121 12.78 -2.42 -9.49
N THR A 122 12.47 -2.54 -10.78
CA THR A 122 12.89 -1.61 -11.81
C THR A 122 11.66 -1.01 -12.48
N TRP A 123 11.76 0.24 -12.93
CA TRP A 123 10.62 0.93 -13.55
C TRP A 123 10.01 0.18 -14.73
N PRO A 124 10.80 -0.39 -15.68
CA PRO A 124 10.23 -1.14 -16.80
C PRO A 124 9.43 -2.37 -16.35
N VAL A 125 9.93 -3.12 -15.35
CA VAL A 125 9.25 -4.31 -14.83
C VAL A 125 7.95 -3.93 -14.12
N LEU A 126 7.99 -2.92 -13.25
CA LEU A 126 6.82 -2.41 -12.56
C LEU A 126 5.75 -1.89 -13.55
N GLN A 127 6.16 -1.15 -14.57
CA GLN A 127 5.27 -0.66 -15.61
C GLN A 127 4.63 -1.82 -16.41
N GLN A 128 5.41 -2.85 -16.74
CA GLN A 128 4.89 -4.03 -17.43
C GLN A 128 3.83 -4.76 -16.56
N GLN A 129 4.08 -4.90 -15.26
CA GLN A 129 3.15 -5.49 -14.32
C GLN A 129 1.85 -4.67 -14.23
N LEU A 130 1.96 -3.36 -14.05
CA LEU A 130 0.80 -2.47 -14.02
C LEU A 130 0.01 -2.51 -15.32
N ASN A 131 0.68 -2.53 -16.47
CA ASN A 131 -0.01 -2.60 -17.76
C ASN A 131 -0.86 -3.87 -17.89
N LYS A 132 -0.41 -5.02 -17.37
CA LYS A 132 -1.23 -6.24 -17.33
C LYS A 132 -2.48 -6.05 -16.48
N TYR A 133 -2.36 -5.46 -15.29
CA TYR A 133 -3.50 -5.20 -14.41
C TYR A 133 -4.51 -4.25 -15.07
N LEU A 134 -4.00 -3.17 -15.69
CA LEU A 134 -4.83 -2.15 -16.33
C LEU A 134 -5.47 -2.57 -17.66
N GLN A 135 -5.09 -3.73 -18.21
CA GLN A 135 -5.83 -4.36 -19.31
C GLN A 135 -7.12 -5.03 -18.81
N ILE A 136 -7.15 -5.43 -17.54
CA ILE A 136 -8.27 -6.15 -16.92
C ILE A 136 -9.12 -5.20 -16.06
N LEU A 137 -8.45 -4.33 -15.31
CA LEU A 137 -9.08 -3.40 -14.36
C LEU A 137 -9.02 -1.97 -14.87
N THR A 138 -10.04 -1.20 -14.53
CA THR A 138 -10.10 0.25 -14.79
C THR A 138 -10.32 0.98 -13.46
N PRO A 139 -9.30 1.04 -12.56
CA PRO A 139 -9.43 1.71 -11.28
C PRO A 139 -9.55 3.23 -11.44
N ASN A 140 -10.23 3.89 -10.48
CA ASN A 140 -10.25 5.36 -10.43
C ASN A 140 -8.89 5.91 -10.05
N TYR A 141 -8.19 5.21 -9.13
CA TYR A 141 -6.88 5.59 -8.62
C TYR A 141 -5.89 4.42 -8.69
N VAL A 142 -4.60 4.76 -8.86
CA VAL A 142 -3.49 3.81 -8.70
C VAL A 142 -2.51 4.38 -7.68
N MET A 143 -2.06 3.55 -6.75
CA MET A 143 -1.04 3.87 -5.77
C MET A 143 0.14 2.91 -5.92
N LEU A 144 1.35 3.44 -5.96
CA LEU A 144 2.59 2.69 -5.92
C LEU A 144 3.25 2.93 -4.57
N ALA A 145 3.24 1.93 -3.70
CA ALA A 145 3.88 1.95 -2.39
C ALA A 145 5.25 1.27 -2.50
N LEU A 146 6.32 2.04 -2.70
CA LEU A 146 7.63 1.53 -3.11
C LEU A 146 8.65 1.48 -1.96
N GLY A 147 8.19 1.67 -0.74
CA GLY A 147 9.01 1.64 0.47
C GLY A 147 9.79 2.91 0.71
N ASP A 148 10.52 3.40 -0.27
CA ASP A 148 11.28 4.67 -0.22
C ASP A 148 10.45 5.86 -0.71
N CYS A 149 9.42 5.62 -1.49
CA CYS A 149 8.50 6.65 -1.96
C CYS A 149 7.10 6.10 -2.25
N VAL A 150 6.11 6.99 -2.25
CA VAL A 150 4.74 6.67 -2.66
C VAL A 150 4.36 7.56 -3.83
N ARG A 151 3.65 6.98 -4.81
CA ARG A 151 3.15 7.72 -5.96
C ARG A 151 1.68 7.42 -6.17
N TYR A 152 0.93 8.48 -6.46
CA TYR A 152 -0.52 8.40 -6.66
C TYR A 152 -0.87 8.88 -8.06
N PHE A 153 -1.86 8.23 -8.64
CA PHE A 153 -2.37 8.54 -9.97
C PHE A 153 -3.89 8.48 -9.98
N GLU A 154 -4.51 9.37 -10.71
CA GLU A 154 -5.95 9.43 -10.93
C GLU A 154 -6.26 9.18 -12.41
N LEU A 155 -7.27 8.39 -12.70
CA LEU A 155 -7.76 8.18 -14.06
C LEU A 155 -8.55 9.41 -14.54
N ASP A 156 -8.03 10.10 -15.51
CA ASP A 156 -8.77 11.14 -16.22
C ASP A 156 -9.84 10.49 -17.11
N SER A 157 -11.11 10.73 -16.80
CA SER A 157 -12.24 10.13 -17.48
C SER A 157 -12.38 10.57 -18.93
N ALA A 158 -11.93 11.78 -19.28
CA ALA A 158 -12.02 12.33 -20.62
C ALA A 158 -10.94 11.75 -21.56
N THR A 159 -9.70 11.67 -21.06
CA THR A 159 -8.55 11.20 -21.86
C THR A 159 -8.27 9.72 -21.69
N ARG A 160 -8.86 9.06 -20.66
CA ARG A 160 -8.60 7.67 -20.27
C ARG A 160 -7.12 7.41 -19.94
N LYS A 161 -6.41 8.45 -19.48
CA LYS A 161 -5.01 8.36 -19.08
C LYS A 161 -4.88 8.65 -17.59
N PHE A 162 -3.90 8.01 -16.94
CA PHE A 162 -3.55 8.30 -15.56
C PHE A 162 -2.70 9.56 -15.47
N LYS A 163 -3.10 10.50 -14.62
CA LYS A 163 -2.33 11.69 -14.26
C LYS A 163 -1.82 11.55 -12.82
N LYS A 164 -0.59 11.99 -12.57
CA LYS A 164 -0.02 12.02 -11.22
C LYS A 164 -0.79 13.03 -10.36
N ILE A 165 -1.07 12.65 -9.11
CA ILE A 165 -1.65 13.51 -8.08
C ILE A 165 -0.75 13.50 -6.83
N GLU A 166 -0.92 14.48 -5.94
CA GLU A 166 -0.10 14.62 -4.73
C GLU A 166 -0.50 13.63 -3.63
N GLN A 167 -1.79 13.32 -3.53
CA GLN A 167 -2.35 12.42 -2.51
C GLN A 167 -3.67 11.81 -2.99
N LEU A 168 -4.08 10.70 -2.36
CA LEU A 168 -5.42 10.17 -2.56
C LEU A 168 -6.46 11.11 -1.93
N PRO A 169 -7.64 11.26 -2.53
CA PRO A 169 -8.76 11.89 -1.83
C PRO A 169 -9.20 11.00 -0.66
N MET A 170 -9.84 11.62 0.34
CA MET A 170 -10.57 10.87 1.36
C MET A 170 -11.59 9.96 0.69
N PHE A 171 -11.70 8.73 1.18
CA PHE A 171 -12.73 7.83 0.68
C PHE A 171 -14.11 8.38 1.05
N ASP A 172 -14.91 8.74 0.05
CA ASP A 172 -16.26 9.26 0.25
C ASP A 172 -17.29 8.14 0.05
N ALA A 173 -17.95 7.81 1.14
CA ALA A 173 -19.01 6.79 1.20
C ALA A 173 -20.39 7.28 0.71
N LYS A 174 -20.45 8.41 -0.05
CA LYS A 174 -21.72 8.94 -0.58
C LYS A 174 -22.18 8.23 -1.84
#